data_68afbd69d3055f87bc63d25035dd4d92
#
_entry.id   68afbd69d3055f87bc63d25035dd4d92
#
_cell.length_a   1.000
_cell.length_b   1.000
_cell.length_c   1.000
_cell.angle_alpha   90.00
_cell.angle_beta   90.00
_cell.angle_gamma   90.00
#
_symmetry.space_group_name_H-M   'P 1'
#
loop_
_entity.id
_entity.type
_entity.pdbx_description
1 polymer ?
#
loop_
_entity_poly.entity_id
_entity_poly.type
_entity_poly.pdbx_seq_one_letter_code
_entity_poly.pdbx_strand_id
1 'polypeptide(L)'
;MVAEAKPFIERYGIKKVEGFFSPLPCELYEGEVNGATLNVVLNGQQQDSDLIGCEAASVATLSAIQRLHPDIVVNSGTCGGFQKNGADIAEVFIGNEVMFHDRRVPGDNTWGTQSLGNYPVWEGSQALAKALGMKMGKVTTGSSLDMQPCDLEIIEKHGGELKDMEGAAVGFVCSLFHTPILYVKSVTDLCDSGAETFEEFSRNLHKACESLKVANEKVIDYLVNNLHA
;
A
#
# COMPACT_ATOMS: atom_id res chain seq x y z
N MET A 1 -8.14 0.06 -4.10
CA MET A 1 -9.34 0.31 -4.98
C MET A 1 -9.57 -0.89 -5.89
N VAL A 2 -10.80 -1.03 -6.42
CA VAL A 2 -11.11 -2.10 -7.41
C VAL A 2 -10.22 -2.01 -8.64
N ALA A 3 -9.96 -0.80 -9.15
CA ALA A 3 -9.13 -0.58 -10.33
C ALA A 3 -7.71 -1.15 -10.19
N GLU A 4 -7.13 -1.10 -9.00
CA GLU A 4 -5.78 -1.62 -8.72
C GLU A 4 -5.74 -3.14 -8.64
N ALA A 5 -6.77 -3.74 -8.06
CA ALA A 5 -6.80 -5.18 -7.81
C ALA A 5 -7.34 -6.00 -8.98
N LYS A 6 -8.30 -5.45 -9.76
CA LYS A 6 -9.00 -6.17 -10.82
C LYS A 6 -8.05 -6.82 -11.85
N PRO A 7 -7.02 -6.12 -12.39
CA PRO A 7 -6.11 -6.74 -13.38
C PRO A 7 -5.37 -7.96 -12.81
N PHE A 8 -5.05 -7.93 -11.50
CA PHE A 8 -4.40 -9.01 -10.80
C PHE A 8 -5.35 -10.17 -10.49
N ILE A 9 -6.56 -9.87 -10.01
CA ILE A 9 -7.63 -10.86 -9.77
C ILE A 9 -7.94 -11.64 -11.05
N GLU A 10 -8.11 -10.94 -12.18
CA GLU A 10 -8.39 -11.56 -13.48
C GLU A 10 -7.22 -12.42 -13.98
N ARG A 11 -5.99 -11.95 -13.78
CA ARG A 11 -4.76 -12.66 -14.20
C ARG A 11 -4.63 -14.03 -13.57
N TYR A 12 -4.91 -14.14 -12.26
CA TYR A 12 -4.82 -15.39 -11.53
C TYR A 12 -6.15 -16.16 -11.45
N GLY A 13 -7.24 -15.58 -11.95
CA GLY A 13 -8.56 -16.20 -11.94
C GLY A 13 -9.09 -16.50 -10.54
N ILE A 14 -8.61 -15.74 -9.55
CA ILE A 14 -9.06 -15.88 -8.16
C ILE A 14 -10.52 -15.47 -8.00
N LYS A 15 -11.23 -16.06 -7.04
CA LYS A 15 -12.68 -15.98 -6.94
C LYS A 15 -13.13 -15.20 -5.72
N LYS A 16 -14.18 -14.41 -5.87
CA LYS A 16 -14.84 -13.74 -4.75
C LYS A 16 -15.45 -14.76 -3.80
N VAL A 17 -15.20 -14.55 -2.49
CA VAL A 17 -15.82 -15.31 -1.39
C VAL A 17 -16.93 -14.45 -0.80
N GLU A 18 -18.17 -14.76 -1.14
CA GLU A 18 -19.30 -13.92 -0.77
C GLU A 18 -19.53 -13.90 0.75
N GLY A 19 -19.76 -12.70 1.28
CA GLY A 19 -20.14 -12.48 2.67
C GLY A 19 -19.07 -12.81 3.71
N PHE A 20 -17.84 -13.10 3.30
CA PHE A 20 -16.76 -13.51 4.23
C PHE A 20 -16.56 -12.54 5.38
N PHE A 21 -16.55 -11.24 5.10
CA PHE A 21 -16.36 -10.20 6.11
C PHE A 21 -17.66 -9.60 6.66
N SER A 22 -18.85 -10.13 6.29
CA SER A 22 -20.13 -9.59 6.77
C SER A 22 -20.14 -9.35 8.29
N PRO A 23 -20.69 -8.20 8.78
CA PRO A 23 -21.39 -7.13 8.05
C PRO A 23 -20.49 -6.04 7.45
N LEU A 24 -19.18 -6.19 7.46
CA LEU A 24 -18.26 -5.20 6.89
C LEU A 24 -18.35 -5.20 5.35
N PRO A 25 -18.10 -4.04 4.70
CA PRO A 25 -18.15 -3.93 3.24
C PRO A 25 -16.93 -4.53 2.55
N CYS A 26 -15.91 -4.97 3.29
CA CYS A 26 -14.70 -5.56 2.75
C CYS A 26 -15.00 -6.79 1.90
N GLU A 27 -14.24 -6.98 0.84
CA GLU A 27 -14.38 -8.12 -0.07
C GLU A 27 -13.14 -9.01 -0.03
N LEU A 28 -13.35 -10.31 -0.05
CA LEU A 28 -12.29 -11.31 -0.19
C LEU A 28 -12.37 -11.96 -1.58
N TYR A 29 -11.22 -12.05 -2.23
CA TYR A 29 -11.00 -12.92 -3.39
C TYR A 29 -9.90 -13.91 -3.04
N GLU A 30 -10.16 -15.20 -3.25
CA GLU A 30 -9.28 -16.29 -2.85
C GLU A 30 -8.94 -17.19 -4.02
N GLY A 31 -7.72 -17.69 -4.05
CA GLY A 31 -7.24 -18.66 -4.99
C GLY A 31 -5.89 -19.24 -4.59
N GLU A 32 -5.36 -20.13 -5.41
CA GLU A 32 -4.07 -20.77 -5.20
C GLU A 32 -3.11 -20.37 -6.32
N VAL A 33 -1.89 -20.00 -5.94
CA VAL A 33 -0.81 -19.63 -6.87
C VAL A 33 0.45 -20.38 -6.45
N ASN A 34 0.94 -21.25 -7.32
CA ASN A 34 2.18 -22.04 -7.11
C ASN A 34 2.21 -22.78 -5.76
N GLY A 35 1.06 -23.29 -5.30
CA GLY A 35 0.94 -24.03 -4.03
C GLY A 35 0.76 -23.16 -2.78
N ALA A 36 0.70 -21.83 -2.94
CA ALA A 36 0.37 -20.90 -1.86
C ALA A 36 -1.07 -20.38 -1.98
N THR A 37 -1.76 -20.22 -0.85
CA THR A 37 -3.06 -19.55 -0.81
C THR A 37 -2.86 -18.04 -1.00
N LEU A 38 -3.51 -17.49 -2.01
CA LEU A 38 -3.51 -16.06 -2.30
C LEU A 38 -4.86 -15.46 -1.94
N ASN A 39 -4.86 -14.53 -1.00
CA ASN A 39 -6.02 -13.77 -0.57
C ASN A 39 -5.86 -12.30 -1.00
N VAL A 40 -6.78 -11.80 -1.81
CA VAL A 40 -6.86 -10.36 -2.13
C VAL A 40 -8.04 -9.77 -1.39
N VAL A 41 -7.76 -8.79 -0.54
CA VAL A 41 -8.75 -8.10 0.28
C VAL A 41 -8.90 -6.67 -0.22
N LEU A 42 -10.13 -6.29 -0.58
CA LEU A 42 -10.51 -4.92 -0.89
C LEU A 42 -11.19 -4.27 0.32
N ASN A 43 -10.99 -2.97 0.48
CA ASN A 43 -11.66 -2.21 1.54
C ASN A 43 -13.20 -2.24 1.39
N GLY A 44 -13.68 -2.51 0.18
CA GLY A 44 -15.09 -2.51 -0.17
C GLY A 44 -15.55 -1.18 -0.75
N GLN A 45 -16.86 -1.08 -0.94
CA GLN A 45 -17.50 0.08 -1.55
C GLN A 45 -18.67 0.56 -0.70
N GLN A 46 -18.97 1.86 -0.78
CA GLN A 46 -20.15 2.48 -0.23
C GLN A 46 -20.71 3.48 -1.25
N GLN A 47 -22.01 3.39 -1.58
CA GLN A 47 -22.65 4.23 -2.60
C GLN A 47 -21.90 4.22 -3.95
N ASP A 48 -21.51 3.02 -4.40
CA ASP A 48 -20.78 2.77 -5.66
C ASP A 48 -19.39 3.43 -5.75
N SER A 49 -18.83 3.86 -4.61
CA SER A 49 -17.47 4.41 -4.52
C SER A 49 -16.58 3.52 -3.65
N ASP A 50 -15.33 3.34 -4.07
CA ASP A 50 -14.34 2.63 -3.27
C ASP A 50 -14.10 3.31 -1.93
N LEU A 51 -14.07 2.52 -0.87
CA LEU A 51 -13.66 3.01 0.46
C LEU A 51 -12.14 3.13 0.48
N ILE A 52 -11.67 4.37 0.63
CA ILE A 52 -10.25 4.76 0.67
C ILE A 52 -9.89 5.30 2.05
N GLY A 53 -8.58 5.44 2.31
CA GLY A 53 -8.07 6.06 3.51
C GLY A 53 -7.80 5.12 4.67
N CYS A 54 -7.23 5.70 5.72
CA CYS A 54 -6.68 4.98 6.86
C CYS A 54 -7.73 4.15 7.63
N GLU A 55 -8.95 4.64 7.78
CA GLU A 55 -10.01 3.99 8.53
C GLU A 55 -10.46 2.69 7.85
N ALA A 56 -10.75 2.78 6.54
CA ALA A 56 -11.18 1.64 5.76
C ALA A 56 -10.08 0.56 5.69
N ALA A 57 -8.84 0.98 5.44
CA ALA A 57 -7.69 0.09 5.41
C ALA A 57 -7.42 -0.58 6.75
N SER A 58 -7.55 0.14 7.88
CA SER A 58 -7.39 -0.43 9.22
C SER A 58 -8.42 -1.52 9.50
N VAL A 59 -9.69 -1.27 9.18
CA VAL A 59 -10.79 -2.22 9.41
C VAL A 59 -10.62 -3.46 8.53
N ALA A 60 -10.30 -3.29 7.25
CA ALA A 60 -10.07 -4.38 6.31
C ALA A 60 -8.88 -5.25 6.76
N THR A 61 -7.75 -4.62 7.09
CA THR A 61 -6.54 -5.34 7.54
C THR A 61 -6.76 -6.09 8.84
N LEU A 62 -7.39 -5.46 9.84
CA LEU A 62 -7.72 -6.11 11.12
C LEU A 62 -8.57 -7.36 10.88
N SER A 63 -9.63 -7.22 10.09
CA SER A 63 -10.54 -8.33 9.81
C SER A 63 -9.85 -9.44 9.02
N ALA A 64 -8.98 -9.09 8.08
CA ALA A 64 -8.21 -10.06 7.29
C ALA A 64 -7.22 -10.83 8.16
N ILE A 65 -6.41 -10.16 8.97
CA ILE A 65 -5.43 -10.83 9.84
C ILE A 65 -6.11 -11.78 10.82
N GLN A 66 -7.20 -11.35 11.46
CA GLN A 66 -7.91 -12.17 12.43
C GLN A 66 -8.59 -13.40 11.83
N ARG A 67 -8.98 -13.36 10.56
CA ARG A 67 -9.74 -14.45 9.93
C ARG A 67 -8.92 -15.32 9.00
N LEU A 68 -7.88 -14.76 8.38
CA LEU A 68 -7.07 -15.46 7.37
C LEU A 68 -5.71 -15.91 7.90
N HIS A 69 -5.22 -15.31 9.01
CA HIS A 69 -3.92 -15.61 9.61
C HIS A 69 -2.78 -15.66 8.56
N PRO A 70 -2.55 -14.58 7.79
CA PRO A 70 -1.58 -14.60 6.71
C PRO A 70 -0.13 -14.68 7.22
N ASP A 71 0.74 -15.37 6.49
CA ASP A 71 2.18 -15.40 6.75
C ASP A 71 2.82 -14.04 6.47
N ILE A 72 2.29 -13.32 5.49
CA ILE A 72 2.72 -11.97 5.12
C ILE A 72 1.54 -11.17 4.54
N VAL A 73 1.49 -9.89 4.84
CA VAL A 73 0.59 -8.94 4.19
C VAL A 73 1.35 -8.19 3.10
N VAL A 74 0.79 -8.08 1.91
CA VAL A 74 1.31 -7.23 0.84
C VAL A 74 0.35 -6.05 0.65
N ASN A 75 0.76 -4.87 1.08
CA ASN A 75 0.02 -3.64 0.80
C ASN A 75 0.41 -3.14 -0.59
N SER A 76 -0.42 -3.46 -1.56
CA SER A 76 -0.23 -3.14 -2.97
C SER A 76 -1.23 -2.09 -3.42
N GLY A 77 -0.76 -1.04 -4.06
CA GLY A 77 -1.61 0.05 -4.53
C GLY A 77 -0.85 1.17 -5.23
N THR A 78 -1.59 2.21 -5.61
CA THR A 78 -1.02 3.41 -6.22
C THR A 78 -0.54 4.42 -5.18
N CYS A 79 0.29 5.36 -5.61
CA CYS A 79 0.82 6.44 -4.76
C CYS A 79 1.20 7.65 -5.60
N GLY A 80 1.31 8.81 -4.99
CA GLY A 80 2.08 9.92 -5.50
C GLY A 80 3.57 9.70 -5.28
N GLY A 81 4.39 10.17 -6.22
CA GLY A 81 5.85 10.18 -6.11
C GLY A 81 6.41 11.59 -6.11
N PHE A 82 7.71 11.74 -5.88
CA PHE A 82 8.40 13.02 -5.98
C PHE A 82 9.44 12.97 -7.09
N GLN A 83 9.27 13.81 -8.13
CA GLN A 83 10.19 13.88 -9.27
C GLN A 83 11.61 14.26 -8.83
N LYS A 84 11.73 15.13 -7.83
CA LYS A 84 13.04 15.52 -7.25
C LYS A 84 13.80 14.33 -6.65
N ASN A 85 13.10 13.27 -6.25
CA ASN A 85 13.67 12.03 -5.73
C ASN A 85 13.81 10.94 -6.83
N GLY A 86 13.55 11.30 -8.09
CA GLY A 86 13.70 10.41 -9.25
C GLY A 86 12.53 9.46 -9.46
N ALA A 87 11.32 9.80 -8.97
CA ALA A 87 10.12 9.05 -9.30
C ALA A 87 9.56 9.43 -10.67
N ASP A 88 9.09 8.43 -11.42
CA ASP A 88 8.42 8.58 -12.71
C ASP A 88 7.02 7.93 -12.69
N ILE A 89 6.12 8.41 -13.55
CA ILE A 89 4.76 7.87 -13.68
C ILE A 89 4.78 6.39 -14.09
N ALA A 90 4.02 5.58 -13.33
CA ALA A 90 3.93 4.13 -13.45
C ALA A 90 5.20 3.35 -13.04
N GLU A 91 6.17 4.03 -12.44
CA GLU A 91 7.30 3.35 -11.80
C GLU A 91 6.83 2.65 -10.53
N VAL A 92 7.37 1.45 -10.26
CA VAL A 92 7.00 0.65 -9.09
C VAL A 92 8.13 0.65 -8.08
N PHE A 93 7.76 0.89 -6.83
CA PHE A 93 8.66 0.91 -5.68
C PHE A 93 8.29 -0.18 -4.66
N ILE A 94 9.31 -0.71 -4.00
CA ILE A 94 9.18 -1.49 -2.77
C ILE A 94 9.38 -0.56 -1.58
N GLY A 95 8.43 -0.55 -0.65
CA GLY A 95 8.56 0.26 0.56
C GLY A 95 9.64 -0.26 1.49
N ASN A 96 10.54 0.63 1.93
CA ASN A 96 11.58 0.33 2.91
C ASN A 96 11.23 0.83 4.33
N GLU A 97 10.36 1.80 4.43
CA GLU A 97 9.80 2.36 5.65
C GLU A 97 8.39 2.87 5.38
N VAL A 98 7.57 2.98 6.43
CA VAL A 98 6.25 3.61 6.33
C VAL A 98 5.96 4.48 7.54
N MET A 99 5.36 5.65 7.31
CA MET A 99 4.99 6.58 8.38
C MET A 99 3.74 7.38 8.02
N PHE A 100 3.11 8.00 9.02
CA PHE A 100 2.09 9.05 8.80
C PHE A 100 2.74 10.42 8.64
N HIS A 101 2.24 11.23 7.69
CA HIS A 101 2.66 12.62 7.53
C HIS A 101 1.63 13.64 8.03
N ASP A 102 0.37 13.26 8.16
CA ASP A 102 -0.73 14.15 8.54
C ASP A 102 -1.13 14.08 10.02
N ARG A 103 -0.56 13.16 10.81
CA ARG A 103 -0.84 13.03 12.24
C ARG A 103 0.04 13.99 13.04
N ARG A 104 -0.57 15.06 13.53
CA ARG A 104 0.11 16.14 14.26
C ARG A 104 -0.19 16.09 15.75
N VAL A 105 0.77 15.61 16.55
CA VAL A 105 0.75 15.70 17.99
C VAL A 105 1.91 16.58 18.42
N PRO A 106 1.67 17.85 18.83
CA PRO A 106 2.72 18.79 19.18
C PRO A 106 3.52 18.33 20.40
N GLY A 107 4.82 18.59 20.37
CA GLY A 107 5.76 18.36 21.46
C GLY A 107 6.80 17.28 21.19
N ASP A 108 7.98 17.45 21.81
CA ASP A 108 9.11 16.50 21.75
C ASP A 108 8.93 15.38 22.79
N ASN A 109 7.77 14.77 22.81
CA ASN A 109 7.45 13.70 23.74
C ASN A 109 7.17 12.38 22.99
N THR A 110 6.95 11.32 23.75
CA THR A 110 6.63 10.00 23.23
C THR A 110 5.44 10.00 22.25
N TRP A 111 4.42 10.84 22.49
CA TRP A 111 3.25 10.94 21.61
C TRP A 111 3.60 11.58 20.25
N GLY A 112 4.47 12.60 20.24
CA GLY A 112 4.95 13.20 18.99
C GLY A 112 5.66 12.17 18.10
N THR A 113 6.53 11.35 18.70
CA THR A 113 7.23 10.27 18.00
C THR A 113 6.26 9.17 17.56
N GLN A 114 5.33 8.76 18.45
CA GLN A 114 4.32 7.74 18.12
C GLN A 114 3.33 8.21 17.04
N SER A 115 3.08 9.51 16.92
CA SER A 115 2.18 10.02 15.88
C SER A 115 2.69 9.74 14.48
N LEU A 116 4.00 9.77 14.27
CA LEU A 116 4.61 9.43 12.98
C LEU A 116 4.45 7.96 12.62
N GLY A 117 4.45 7.05 13.62
CA GLY A 117 4.19 5.63 13.43
C GLY A 117 5.15 4.99 12.43
N ASN A 118 6.47 5.05 12.69
CA ASN A 118 7.44 4.33 11.88
C ASN A 118 7.29 2.82 12.11
N TYR A 119 6.47 2.17 11.27
CA TYR A 119 6.19 0.74 11.39
C TYR A 119 7.23 -0.07 10.63
N PRO A 120 7.62 -1.25 11.17
CA PRO A 120 8.59 -2.12 10.50
C PRO A 120 7.99 -2.69 9.21
N VAL A 121 8.84 -2.85 8.20
CA VAL A 121 8.56 -3.60 6.98
C VAL A 121 9.16 -5.00 7.08
N TRP A 122 8.68 -5.92 6.24
CA TRP A 122 9.24 -7.26 6.16
C TRP A 122 10.77 -7.21 5.88
N GLU A 123 11.55 -7.95 6.66
CA GLU A 123 13.03 -7.93 6.60
C GLU A 123 13.59 -8.35 5.23
N GLY A 124 12.85 -9.18 4.48
CA GLY A 124 13.21 -9.60 3.12
C GLY A 124 12.99 -8.54 2.03
N SER A 125 12.39 -7.37 2.35
CA SER A 125 12.04 -6.33 1.35
C SER A 125 13.23 -5.86 0.52
N GLN A 126 14.40 -5.68 1.14
CA GLN A 126 15.61 -5.24 0.44
C GLN A 126 16.15 -6.32 -0.52
N ALA A 127 16.16 -7.57 -0.10
CA ALA A 127 16.60 -8.68 -0.93
C ALA A 127 15.66 -8.87 -2.12
N LEU A 128 14.35 -8.79 -1.90
CA LEU A 128 13.32 -8.83 -2.93
C LEU A 128 13.50 -7.69 -3.94
N ALA A 129 13.61 -6.45 -3.47
CA ALA A 129 13.79 -5.29 -4.36
C ALA A 129 15.03 -5.44 -5.25
N LYS A 130 16.15 -5.88 -4.66
CA LYS A 130 17.40 -6.15 -5.40
C LYS A 130 17.23 -7.26 -6.43
N ALA A 131 16.58 -8.37 -6.06
CA ALA A 131 16.38 -9.51 -6.95
C ALA A 131 15.48 -9.16 -8.14
N LEU A 132 14.48 -8.32 -7.93
CA LEU A 132 13.54 -7.90 -8.98
C LEU A 132 13.97 -6.64 -9.74
N GLY A 133 15.08 -5.98 -9.34
CA GLY A 133 15.55 -4.72 -9.94
C GLY A 133 14.57 -3.56 -9.70
N MET A 134 13.85 -3.56 -8.57
CA MET A 134 12.90 -2.50 -8.21
C MET A 134 13.56 -1.47 -7.29
N LYS A 135 13.18 -0.21 -7.46
CA LYS A 135 13.58 0.86 -6.53
C LYS A 135 12.94 0.65 -5.16
N MET A 136 13.56 1.20 -4.13
CA MET A 136 12.98 1.28 -2.81
C MET A 136 12.67 2.74 -2.48
N GLY A 137 11.64 2.95 -1.64
CA GLY A 137 11.26 4.30 -1.21
C GLY A 137 10.49 4.28 0.10
N LYS A 138 10.61 5.37 0.86
CA LYS A 138 9.86 5.57 2.10
C LYS A 138 8.44 6.03 1.80
N VAL A 139 7.47 5.21 2.21
CA VAL A 139 6.04 5.51 2.06
C VAL A 139 5.57 6.45 3.17
N THR A 140 4.83 7.48 2.80
CA THR A 140 4.18 8.39 3.76
C THR A 140 2.69 8.42 3.52
N THR A 141 1.92 8.26 4.59
CA THR A 141 0.46 8.12 4.54
C THR A 141 -0.23 9.31 5.17
N GLY A 142 -1.29 9.78 4.52
CA GLY A 142 -2.21 10.77 5.06
C GLY A 142 -3.61 10.60 4.47
N SER A 143 -4.62 11.13 5.15
CA SER A 143 -6.03 10.93 4.76
C SER A 143 -6.51 11.84 3.63
N SER A 144 -5.63 12.66 3.03
CA SER A 144 -5.97 13.58 1.93
C SER A 144 -5.23 13.22 0.65
N LEU A 145 -5.95 13.29 -0.48
CA LEU A 145 -5.35 13.08 -1.80
C LEU A 145 -4.44 14.24 -2.18
N ASP A 146 -4.89 15.48 -1.96
CA ASP A 146 -4.07 16.68 -2.13
C ASP A 146 -2.95 16.75 -1.08
N MET A 147 -2.04 17.69 -1.25
CA MET A 147 -0.93 17.90 -0.32
C MET A 147 -0.91 19.36 0.13
N GLN A 148 -1.04 19.57 1.44
CA GLN A 148 -0.88 20.88 2.04
C GLN A 148 0.60 21.19 2.35
N PRO A 149 1.01 22.46 2.44
CA PRO A 149 2.39 22.83 2.78
C PRO A 149 2.91 22.18 4.06
N CYS A 150 2.06 22.03 5.07
CA CYS A 150 2.43 21.38 6.33
C CYS A 150 2.68 19.88 6.19
N ASP A 151 2.01 19.21 5.24
CA ASP A 151 2.24 17.80 4.94
C ASP A 151 3.59 17.63 4.24
N LEU A 152 3.85 18.49 3.25
CA LEU A 152 5.14 18.50 2.54
C LEU A 152 6.30 18.73 3.50
N GLU A 153 6.18 19.66 4.45
CA GLU A 153 7.21 19.94 5.47
C GLU A 153 7.55 18.67 6.29
N ILE A 154 6.54 17.91 6.71
CA ILE A 154 6.73 16.66 7.45
C ILE A 154 7.34 15.57 6.56
N ILE A 155 6.85 15.42 5.33
CA ILE A 155 7.38 14.47 4.36
C ILE A 155 8.87 14.72 4.11
N GLU A 156 9.25 15.96 3.81
CA GLU A 156 10.64 16.34 3.55
C GLU A 156 11.53 16.16 4.79
N LYS A 157 11.07 16.62 5.96
CA LYS A 157 11.79 16.47 7.22
C LYS A 157 12.15 15.03 7.55
N HIS A 158 11.28 14.08 7.17
CA HIS A 158 11.45 12.67 7.49
C HIS A 158 11.87 11.83 6.28
N GLY A 159 12.22 12.45 5.15
CA GLY A 159 12.73 11.78 3.96
C GLY A 159 11.71 10.91 3.26
N GLY A 160 10.44 11.34 3.23
CA GLY A 160 9.38 10.66 2.49
C GLY A 160 9.60 10.76 0.98
N GLU A 161 9.35 9.67 0.26
CA GLU A 161 9.57 9.55 -1.18
C GLU A 161 8.31 9.16 -1.95
N LEU A 162 7.34 8.58 -1.26
CA LEU A 162 6.05 8.16 -1.81
C LEU A 162 4.93 8.62 -0.88
N LYS A 163 3.81 9.04 -1.45
CA LYS A 163 2.63 9.50 -0.71
C LYS A 163 1.43 8.64 -1.03
N ASP A 164 0.83 8.03 -0.03
CA ASP A 164 -0.41 7.26 -0.16
C ASP A 164 -1.46 7.63 0.89
N MET A 165 -2.56 6.91 0.93
CA MET A 165 -3.64 7.16 1.87
C MET A 165 -3.93 5.99 2.82
N GLU A 166 -3.18 4.87 2.75
CA GLU A 166 -3.50 3.65 3.51
C GLU A 166 -2.30 2.97 4.17
N GLY A 167 -1.11 3.08 3.59
CA GLY A 167 0.03 2.22 3.92
C GLY A 167 0.40 2.19 5.40
N ALA A 168 0.50 3.35 6.05
CA ALA A 168 0.84 3.40 7.47
C ALA A 168 -0.27 2.84 8.37
N ALA A 169 -1.54 2.95 7.95
CA ALA A 169 -2.66 2.37 8.68
C ALA A 169 -2.63 0.84 8.62
N VAL A 170 -2.31 0.26 7.45
CA VAL A 170 -2.06 -1.18 7.31
C VAL A 170 -0.87 -1.61 8.16
N GLY A 171 0.25 -0.87 8.10
CA GLY A 171 1.44 -1.12 8.91
C GLY A 171 1.18 -1.08 10.41
N PHE A 172 0.37 -0.13 10.87
CA PHE A 172 -0.06 -0.05 12.26
C PHE A 172 -0.76 -1.35 12.71
N VAL A 173 -1.75 -1.81 11.95
CA VAL A 173 -2.47 -3.04 12.29
C VAL A 173 -1.53 -4.24 12.25
N CYS A 174 -0.72 -4.39 11.21
CA CYS A 174 0.27 -5.48 11.10
C CYS A 174 1.23 -5.50 12.30
N SER A 175 1.66 -4.32 12.78
CA SER A 175 2.56 -4.22 13.93
C SER A 175 1.92 -4.73 15.23
N LEU A 176 0.62 -4.52 15.43
CA LEU A 176 -0.12 -5.01 16.59
C LEU A 176 -0.21 -6.55 16.63
N PHE A 177 -0.22 -7.18 15.47
CA PHE A 177 -0.31 -8.65 15.32
C PHE A 177 1.03 -9.31 15.03
N HIS A 178 2.11 -8.53 14.95
CA HIS A 178 3.44 -9.02 14.54
C HIS A 178 3.42 -9.74 13.18
N THR A 179 2.52 -9.33 12.29
CA THR A 179 2.40 -9.88 10.95
C THR A 179 3.37 -9.14 10.02
N PRO A 180 4.26 -9.84 9.30
CA PRO A 180 5.16 -9.21 8.33
C PRO A 180 4.38 -8.45 7.25
N ILE A 181 4.90 -7.29 6.83
CA ILE A 181 4.27 -6.48 5.78
C ILE A 181 5.27 -6.01 4.73
N LEU A 182 4.90 -6.14 3.47
CA LEU A 182 5.60 -5.65 2.29
C LEU A 182 4.76 -4.58 1.61
N TYR A 183 5.38 -3.51 1.12
CA TYR A 183 4.70 -2.46 0.34
C TYR A 183 5.15 -2.52 -1.12
N VAL A 184 4.17 -2.52 -2.04
CA VAL A 184 4.39 -2.45 -3.49
C VAL A 184 3.57 -1.28 -4.03
N LYS A 185 4.24 -0.22 -4.46
CA LYS A 185 3.58 1.04 -4.82
C LYS A 185 3.92 1.46 -6.24
N SER A 186 2.89 1.81 -7.03
CA SER A 186 3.03 2.32 -8.40
C SER A 186 2.62 3.79 -8.47
N VAL A 187 3.45 4.62 -9.10
CA VAL A 187 3.27 6.08 -9.12
C VAL A 187 2.20 6.50 -10.12
N THR A 188 1.17 7.22 -9.65
CA THR A 188 0.11 7.80 -10.48
C THR A 188 0.31 9.28 -10.79
N ASP A 189 0.91 10.01 -9.85
CA ASP A 189 1.05 11.46 -9.90
C ASP A 189 2.38 11.88 -9.26
N LEU A 190 2.87 13.05 -9.67
CA LEU A 190 4.10 13.62 -9.12
C LEU A 190 3.76 14.79 -8.21
N CYS A 191 3.88 14.59 -6.91
CA CYS A 191 3.48 15.54 -5.87
C CYS A 191 4.16 16.92 -5.98
N ASP A 192 5.29 17.00 -6.67
CA ASP A 192 6.10 18.20 -6.88
C ASP A 192 6.13 18.69 -8.34
N SER A 193 5.25 18.17 -9.21
CA SER A 193 5.16 18.58 -10.63
C SER A 193 4.47 19.93 -10.82
N GLY A 194 3.66 20.37 -9.84
CA GLY A 194 2.78 21.54 -9.97
C GLY A 194 1.50 21.28 -10.77
N ALA A 195 1.26 20.06 -11.23
CA ALA A 195 0.00 19.65 -11.83
C ALA A 195 -1.09 19.48 -10.75
N GLU A 196 -2.35 19.53 -11.15
CA GLU A 196 -3.47 19.23 -10.26
C GLU A 196 -3.48 17.71 -9.99
N THR A 197 -3.44 17.32 -8.71
CA THR A 197 -3.22 15.95 -8.27
C THR A 197 -4.29 14.99 -8.80
N PHE A 198 -5.56 15.36 -8.70
CA PHE A 198 -6.65 14.47 -9.12
C PHE A 198 -6.68 14.25 -10.64
N GLU A 199 -6.35 15.28 -11.42
CA GLU A 199 -6.27 15.16 -12.89
C GLU A 199 -5.11 14.26 -13.29
N GLU A 200 -3.94 14.43 -12.67
CA GLU A 200 -2.76 13.61 -12.97
C GLU A 200 -2.97 12.16 -12.54
N PHE A 201 -3.48 11.93 -11.34
CA PHE A 201 -3.89 10.63 -10.83
C PHE A 201 -4.86 9.93 -11.81
N SER A 202 -5.97 10.59 -12.17
CA SER A 202 -7.00 9.99 -13.02
C SER A 202 -6.48 9.62 -14.41
N ARG A 203 -5.63 10.48 -14.98
CA ARG A 203 -5.02 10.27 -16.31
C ARG A 203 -4.08 9.07 -16.33
N ASN A 204 -3.34 8.84 -15.24
CA ASN A 204 -2.29 7.82 -15.18
C ASN A 204 -2.71 6.53 -14.47
N LEU A 205 -3.87 6.50 -13.83
CA LEU A 205 -4.32 5.36 -13.01
C LEU A 205 -4.24 4.02 -13.74
N HIS A 206 -4.74 3.95 -14.98
CA HIS A 206 -4.71 2.71 -15.74
C HIS A 206 -3.27 2.22 -15.99
N LYS A 207 -2.38 3.12 -16.38
CA LYS A 207 -0.97 2.79 -16.65
C LYS A 207 -0.26 2.31 -15.37
N ALA A 208 -0.51 2.97 -14.24
CA ALA A 208 0.05 2.59 -12.95
C ALA A 208 -0.48 1.22 -12.48
N CYS A 209 -1.79 0.94 -12.66
CA CYS A 209 -2.38 -0.36 -12.33
C CYS A 209 -1.80 -1.51 -13.18
N GLU A 210 -1.53 -1.30 -14.46
CA GLU A 210 -0.87 -2.32 -15.30
C GLU A 210 0.57 -2.59 -14.84
N SER A 211 1.34 -1.55 -14.51
CA SER A 211 2.68 -1.72 -13.93
C SER A 211 2.63 -2.44 -12.58
N LEU A 212 1.66 -2.08 -11.74
CA LEU A 212 1.44 -2.70 -10.43
C LEU A 212 1.12 -4.19 -10.57
N LYS A 213 0.26 -4.57 -11.53
CA LYS A 213 -0.04 -5.98 -11.84
C LYS A 213 1.23 -6.76 -12.15
N VAL A 214 2.04 -6.27 -13.10
CA VAL A 214 3.29 -6.93 -13.50
C VAL A 214 4.27 -7.05 -12.33
N ALA A 215 4.34 -6.02 -11.48
CA ALA A 215 5.17 -6.06 -10.28
C ALA A 215 4.67 -7.08 -9.26
N ASN A 216 3.37 -7.12 -9.01
CA ASN A 216 2.75 -8.07 -8.09
C ASN A 216 2.97 -9.53 -8.54
N GLU A 217 2.90 -9.83 -9.84
CA GLU A 217 3.21 -11.16 -10.36
C GLU A 217 4.63 -11.60 -9.94
N LYS A 218 5.63 -10.73 -10.17
CA LYS A 218 7.03 -11.01 -9.79
C LYS A 218 7.22 -11.11 -8.27
N VAL A 219 6.52 -10.26 -7.50
CA VAL A 219 6.57 -10.26 -6.04
C VAL A 219 6.00 -11.57 -5.48
N ILE A 220 4.84 -12.02 -5.97
CA ILE A 220 4.23 -13.27 -5.52
C ILE A 220 5.12 -14.46 -5.88
N ASP A 221 5.64 -14.51 -7.10
CA ASP A 221 6.59 -15.58 -7.50
C ASP A 221 7.82 -15.62 -6.59
N TYR A 222 8.37 -14.44 -6.24
CA TYR A 222 9.50 -14.37 -5.31
C TYR A 222 9.12 -14.84 -3.90
N LEU A 223 7.99 -14.37 -3.36
CA LEU A 223 7.54 -14.73 -2.00
C LEU A 223 7.28 -16.23 -1.88
N VAL A 224 6.54 -16.82 -2.82
CA VAL A 224 6.25 -18.26 -2.79
C VAL A 224 7.51 -19.10 -2.77
N ASN A 225 8.57 -18.68 -3.44
CA ASN A 225 9.82 -19.41 -3.52
C ASN A 225 10.79 -19.14 -2.36
N ASN A 226 10.59 -18.06 -1.56
CA ASN A 226 11.59 -17.61 -0.58
C ASN A 226 11.03 -17.30 0.81
N LEU A 227 9.71 -17.28 1.02
CA LEU A 227 9.14 -16.88 2.31
C LEU A 227 9.45 -17.88 3.45
N HIS A 228 9.65 -19.16 3.11
CA HIS A 228 9.92 -20.26 4.06
C HIS A 228 11.35 -20.80 3.94
N ALA A 229 12.21 -20.15 3.17
CA ALA A 229 13.63 -20.47 3.06
C ALA A 229 14.42 -19.69 4.10
#